data_df636899460e34e5b29a322ba2314924
#
_entry.id   df636899460e34e5b29a322ba2314924
#
_cell.length_a   1.000
_cell.length_b   1.000
_cell.length_c   1.000
_cell.angle_alpha   90.00
_cell.angle_beta   90.00
_cell.angle_gamma   90.00
#
_symmetry.space_group_name_H-M   'P 1'
#
loop_
_entity.id
_entity.type
_entity.pdbx_description
1 polymer ?
#
loop_
_entity_poly.entity_id
_entity_poly.type
_entity_poly.pdbx_seq_one_letter_code
_entity_poly.pdbx_strand_id
1 'polypeptide(L)'
;VKAKALYMIMLMLVTSNLVAKAKQPPKTYPQTLLTNTGRKLTFDLVLIPGGQFQMGSSANEEMRKDDEGPQHTVKLDPFYLCTTETTLALFSTYYKETATAKREFVAISAKQKELEQAKQDEFDGVTGPTPVYGDIALGHTENFPAMAMSWRNAVLFCKWVSKRTGKTYRLPTEAEWEYACRAGSNQSFGNTSDPKLVTKMAWYVDNSDGILHEIGTKRANAYGLYDMMGNVREWVYDFYSPTGYKGRSLTVPVSNPTGPKQGKVHVARGGDHSSPLDEMRCSSRTFQERWWQSGDPQLPKSVWWLPTMDFIGFRMACSINPATPK
;
A
#
# COMPACT_ATOMS: atom_id res chain seq x y z
N VAL A 1 42.89 -45.95 18.25
CA VAL A 1 42.53 -44.81 19.11
C VAL A 1 42.80 -43.46 18.38
N LYS A 2 43.88 -43.34 17.56
CA LYS A 2 44.21 -42.07 16.86
C LYS A 2 43.29 -41.75 15.69
N ALA A 3 42.64 -42.70 15.03
CA ALA A 3 41.76 -42.49 13.89
C ALA A 3 40.36 -41.95 14.28
N LYS A 4 39.84 -42.24 15.48
CA LYS A 4 38.54 -41.73 15.95
C LYS A 4 38.59 -40.27 16.41
N ALA A 5 39.73 -39.76 16.87
CA ALA A 5 39.90 -38.37 17.27
C ALA A 5 39.96 -37.43 16.08
N LEU A 6 40.51 -37.88 14.94
CA LEU A 6 40.59 -37.08 13.73
C LEU A 6 39.21 -36.90 13.04
N TYR A 7 38.33 -37.88 13.15
CA TYR A 7 36.98 -37.81 12.58
C TYR A 7 36.05 -36.88 13.36
N MET A 8 36.22 -36.81 14.68
CA MET A 8 35.44 -35.91 15.55
C MET A 8 35.86 -34.45 15.40
N ILE A 9 37.14 -34.17 15.13
CA ILE A 9 37.63 -32.79 14.87
C ILE A 9 37.17 -32.28 13.47
N MET A 10 37.10 -33.19 12.50
CA MET A 10 36.61 -32.84 11.16
C MET A 10 35.09 -32.59 11.11
N LEU A 11 34.32 -33.25 11.99
CA LEU A 11 32.87 -33.04 12.11
C LEU A 11 32.52 -31.74 12.85
N MET A 12 33.39 -31.28 13.78
CA MET A 12 33.19 -29.99 14.47
C MET A 12 33.59 -28.75 13.63
N LEU A 13 34.41 -28.90 12.59
CA LEU A 13 34.81 -27.83 11.70
C LEU A 13 33.80 -27.58 10.56
N VAL A 14 32.89 -28.49 10.31
CA VAL A 14 31.86 -28.37 9.28
C VAL A 14 30.58 -27.72 9.83
N THR A 15 30.38 -27.70 11.15
CA THR A 15 29.17 -27.13 11.77
C THR A 15 29.28 -25.66 12.16
N SER A 16 30.43 -25.01 11.96
CA SER A 16 30.65 -23.62 12.40
C SER A 16 30.47 -22.54 11.32
N ASN A 17 30.07 -22.89 10.09
CA ASN A 17 29.92 -21.91 9.00
C ASN A 17 28.47 -21.66 8.52
N LEU A 18 27.48 -22.06 9.29
CA LEU A 18 26.09 -21.65 9.09
C LEU A 18 25.67 -20.56 10.09
N VAL A 19 26.53 -19.59 10.32
CA VAL A 19 26.05 -18.28 10.76
C VAL A 19 25.37 -17.67 9.53
N ALA A 20 24.05 -17.70 9.53
CA ALA A 20 23.26 -17.00 8.52
C ALA A 20 23.80 -15.58 8.42
N LYS A 21 24.47 -15.26 7.30
CA LYS A 21 24.86 -13.88 7.00
C LYS A 21 23.61 -13.05 7.22
N ALA A 22 23.62 -12.18 8.23
CA ALA A 22 22.53 -11.22 8.44
C ALA A 22 22.34 -10.52 7.10
N LYS A 23 21.15 -10.70 6.50
CA LYS A 23 20.82 -10.10 5.21
C LYS A 23 20.98 -8.60 5.38
N GLN A 24 21.88 -7.97 4.63
CA GLN A 24 21.99 -6.51 4.68
C GLN A 24 20.62 -5.90 4.43
N PRO A 25 20.27 -4.82 5.16
CA PRO A 25 19.01 -4.14 4.94
C PRO A 25 18.88 -3.75 3.47
N PRO A 26 17.70 -3.84 2.89
CA PRO A 26 17.46 -3.47 1.48
C PRO A 26 17.92 -2.03 1.24
N LYS A 27 18.53 -1.79 0.07
CA LYS A 27 18.94 -0.45 -0.31
C LYS A 27 17.71 0.40 -0.57
N THR A 28 17.59 1.52 0.15
CA THR A 28 16.56 2.53 -0.12
C THR A 28 17.04 3.56 -1.13
N TYR A 29 16.08 4.15 -1.84
CA TYR A 29 16.30 5.16 -2.87
C TYR A 29 15.45 6.40 -2.53
N PRO A 30 16.06 7.42 -1.90
CA PRO A 30 15.34 8.63 -1.54
C PRO A 30 14.85 9.36 -2.80
N GLN A 31 13.62 9.80 -2.73
CA GLN A 31 12.98 10.63 -3.76
C GLN A 31 12.70 12.00 -3.15
N THR A 32 12.89 13.03 -3.95
CA THR A 32 12.59 14.39 -3.54
C THR A 32 11.54 14.97 -4.47
N LEU A 33 10.49 15.53 -3.89
CA LEU A 33 9.47 16.31 -4.56
C LEU A 33 9.64 17.77 -4.15
N LEU A 34 9.74 18.63 -5.14
CA LEU A 34 9.81 20.08 -4.91
C LEU A 34 8.38 20.67 -5.00
N THR A 35 7.95 21.33 -3.94
CA THR A 35 6.65 22.02 -3.90
C THR A 35 6.67 23.31 -4.71
N ASN A 36 5.49 23.88 -5.02
CA ASN A 36 5.39 25.19 -5.68
C ASN A 36 6.00 26.33 -4.84
N THR A 37 6.13 26.15 -3.52
CA THR A 37 6.78 27.12 -2.61
C THR A 37 8.28 26.89 -2.43
N GLY A 38 8.86 25.92 -3.16
CA GLY A 38 10.28 25.57 -3.05
C GLY A 38 10.64 24.65 -1.87
N ARG A 39 9.67 24.19 -1.08
CA ARG A 39 9.91 23.22 -0.02
C ARG A 39 10.24 21.84 -0.64
N LYS A 40 11.23 21.16 -0.08
CA LYS A 40 11.58 19.78 -0.43
C LYS A 40 10.83 18.82 0.48
N LEU A 41 10.09 17.88 -0.12
CA LEU A 41 9.51 16.74 0.56
C LEU A 41 10.22 15.48 0.08
N THR A 42 10.56 14.60 1.00
CA THR A 42 11.29 13.35 0.70
C THR A 42 10.45 12.14 1.09
N PHE A 43 10.62 11.07 0.34
CA PHE A 43 10.09 9.74 0.65
C PHE A 43 11.02 8.69 0.07
N ASP A 44 11.05 7.52 0.67
CA ASP A 44 11.96 6.46 0.28
C ASP A 44 11.27 5.37 -0.53
N LEU A 45 11.96 4.90 -1.56
CA LEU A 45 11.58 3.72 -2.33
C LEU A 45 12.52 2.57 -2.00
N VAL A 46 12.02 1.36 -2.04
CA VAL A 46 12.82 0.14 -2.04
C VAL A 46 12.55 -0.66 -3.31
N LEU A 47 13.59 -1.26 -3.89
CA LEU A 47 13.44 -2.17 -5.02
C LEU A 47 12.91 -3.52 -4.51
N ILE A 48 11.71 -3.87 -4.93
CA ILE A 48 11.13 -5.19 -4.73
C ILE A 48 11.60 -6.08 -5.88
N PRO A 49 12.35 -7.15 -5.59
CA PRO A 49 12.84 -8.05 -6.63
C PRO A 49 11.68 -8.76 -7.31
N GLY A 50 11.77 -8.96 -8.61
CA GLY A 50 10.84 -9.84 -9.31
C GLY A 50 10.95 -11.27 -8.79
N GLY A 51 9.87 -12.06 -8.93
CA GLY A 51 9.85 -13.43 -8.45
C GLY A 51 8.49 -14.08 -8.55
N GLN A 52 8.39 -15.27 -7.99
CA GLN A 52 7.14 -16.02 -7.87
C GLN A 52 6.77 -16.20 -6.41
N PHE A 53 5.47 -16.19 -6.12
CA PHE A 53 4.94 -16.47 -4.79
C PHE A 53 3.56 -17.11 -4.88
N GLN A 54 3.10 -17.64 -3.76
CA GLN A 54 1.74 -18.15 -3.61
C GLN A 54 0.87 -17.02 -3.07
N MET A 55 -0.02 -16.47 -3.92
CA MET A 55 -0.97 -15.43 -3.56
C MET A 55 -2.23 -16.04 -2.95
N GLY A 56 -2.76 -15.38 -1.91
CA GLY A 56 -3.91 -15.85 -1.15
C GLY A 56 -3.53 -16.75 0.02
N SER A 57 -4.54 -17.23 0.75
CA SER A 57 -4.37 -18.08 1.92
C SER A 57 -4.51 -19.56 1.56
N SER A 58 -3.73 -20.42 2.25
CA SER A 58 -3.91 -21.87 2.14
C SER A 58 -5.26 -22.28 2.76
N ALA A 59 -5.79 -23.43 2.34
CA ALA A 59 -7.07 -23.92 2.85
C ALA A 59 -7.08 -24.13 4.38
N ASN A 60 -5.91 -24.35 4.97
CA ASN A 60 -5.73 -24.63 6.39
C ASN A 60 -5.22 -23.38 7.17
N GLU A 61 -5.14 -22.21 6.55
CA GLU A 61 -4.72 -21.01 7.25
C GLU A 61 -5.82 -20.57 8.22
N GLU A 62 -5.44 -20.37 9.48
CA GLU A 62 -6.37 -19.90 10.50
C GLU A 62 -6.90 -18.51 10.16
N MET A 63 -8.15 -18.22 10.53
CA MET A 63 -8.83 -16.94 10.32
C MET A 63 -9.01 -16.55 8.84
N ARG A 64 -8.76 -17.47 7.89
CA ARG A 64 -8.92 -17.15 6.46
C ARG A 64 -10.38 -16.84 6.10
N LYS A 65 -10.56 -15.99 5.09
CA LYS A 65 -11.85 -15.68 4.47
C LYS A 65 -11.97 -16.38 3.11
N ASP A 66 -13.19 -16.62 2.65
CA ASP A 66 -13.44 -17.38 1.41
C ASP A 66 -12.90 -16.69 0.15
N ASP A 67 -12.84 -15.38 0.14
CA ASP A 67 -12.37 -14.57 -0.98
C ASP A 67 -10.84 -14.50 -1.10
N GLU A 68 -10.11 -15.07 -0.13
CA GLU A 68 -8.65 -15.19 -0.15
C GLU A 68 -8.16 -16.42 -0.92
N GLY A 69 -9.07 -17.22 -1.44
CA GLY A 69 -8.74 -18.48 -2.13
C GLY A 69 -9.45 -18.66 -3.49
N PRO A 70 -9.00 -19.67 -4.26
CA PRO A 70 -7.90 -20.58 -3.97
C PRO A 70 -6.52 -19.90 -4.02
N GLN A 71 -5.58 -20.38 -3.20
CA GLN A 71 -4.18 -19.99 -3.31
C GLN A 71 -3.64 -20.34 -4.71
N HIS A 72 -2.84 -19.48 -5.30
CA HIS A 72 -2.37 -19.66 -6.67
C HIS A 72 -1.00 -19.01 -6.88
N THR A 73 -0.28 -19.48 -7.89
CA THR A 73 1.04 -18.93 -8.21
C THR A 73 0.93 -17.64 -9.02
N VAL A 74 1.63 -16.62 -8.56
CA VAL A 74 1.81 -15.34 -9.26
C VAL A 74 3.29 -15.12 -9.53
N LYS A 75 3.59 -14.59 -10.73
CA LYS A 75 4.92 -14.11 -11.12
C LYS A 75 4.87 -12.61 -11.31
N LEU A 76 5.79 -11.90 -10.66
CA LEU A 76 5.91 -10.45 -10.76
C LEU A 76 7.27 -10.05 -11.33
N ASP A 77 7.25 -9.02 -12.16
CA ASP A 77 8.45 -8.30 -12.54
C ASP A 77 8.92 -7.42 -11.38
N PRO A 78 10.19 -7.00 -11.33
CA PRO A 78 10.67 -6.10 -10.30
C PRO A 78 9.99 -4.72 -10.40
N PHE A 79 9.75 -4.08 -9.25
CA PHE A 79 9.17 -2.75 -9.16
C PHE A 79 9.70 -2.03 -7.92
N TYR A 80 9.52 -0.72 -7.84
CA TYR A 80 9.78 0.04 -6.63
C TYR A 80 8.50 0.23 -5.82
N LEU A 81 8.63 0.20 -4.50
CA LEU A 81 7.53 0.48 -3.57
C LEU A 81 7.99 1.48 -2.52
N CYS A 82 7.13 2.43 -2.13
CA CYS A 82 7.39 3.29 -0.99
C CYS A 82 7.56 2.48 0.28
N THR A 83 8.57 2.83 1.08
CA THR A 83 8.89 2.11 2.32
C THR A 83 7.81 2.25 3.38
N THR A 84 7.03 3.30 3.30
CA THR A 84 5.91 3.63 4.20
C THR A 84 4.67 4.02 3.41
N GLU A 85 3.58 4.22 4.10
CA GLU A 85 2.36 4.86 3.58
C GLU A 85 2.66 6.29 3.09
N THR A 86 1.82 6.83 2.24
CA THR A 86 1.88 8.23 1.81
C THR A 86 1.58 9.15 2.98
N THR A 87 2.49 10.08 3.28
CA THR A 87 2.37 10.96 4.44
C THR A 87 1.37 12.10 4.23
N LEU A 88 0.86 12.60 5.35
CA LEU A 88 0.01 13.81 5.37
C LEU A 88 0.74 15.02 4.76
N ALA A 89 2.07 15.16 4.95
CA ALA A 89 2.88 16.21 4.33
C ALA A 89 2.78 16.19 2.80
N LEU A 90 2.94 15.00 2.19
CA LEU A 90 2.88 14.82 0.74
C LEU A 90 1.47 15.07 0.20
N PHE A 91 0.47 14.45 0.83
CA PHE A 91 -0.91 14.54 0.37
C PHE A 91 -1.53 15.93 0.56
N SER A 92 -1.24 16.59 1.69
CA SER A 92 -1.67 17.98 1.92
C SER A 92 -1.03 18.96 0.94
N THR A 93 0.20 18.70 0.50
CA THR A 93 0.85 19.49 -0.53
C THR A 93 0.14 19.34 -1.88
N TYR A 94 -0.12 18.10 -2.29
CA TYR A 94 -0.92 17.80 -3.48
C TYR A 94 -2.27 18.53 -3.44
N TYR A 95 -2.99 18.39 -2.32
CA TYR A 95 -4.26 19.03 -2.10
C TYR A 95 -4.15 20.57 -2.27
N LYS A 96 -3.22 21.21 -1.56
CA LYS A 96 -3.03 22.67 -1.60
C LYS A 96 -2.62 23.18 -2.99
N GLU A 97 -1.88 22.38 -3.76
CA GLU A 97 -1.39 22.78 -5.07
C GLU A 97 -2.35 22.48 -6.22
N THR A 98 -3.29 21.55 -6.02
CA THR A 98 -4.27 21.14 -7.03
C THR A 98 -5.69 21.59 -6.72
N ALA A 99 -6.00 21.86 -5.44
CA ALA A 99 -7.30 22.39 -5.07
C ALA A 99 -7.52 23.73 -5.74
N THR A 100 -8.48 23.81 -6.61
CA THR A 100 -8.92 25.06 -7.22
C THR A 100 -9.75 25.86 -6.22
N ALA A 101 -9.09 26.33 -5.15
CA ALA A 101 -9.71 27.23 -4.16
C ALA A 101 -10.16 28.57 -4.76
N LYS A 102 -10.01 28.77 -6.07
CA LYS A 102 -10.36 29.95 -6.82
C LYS A 102 -11.29 29.63 -7.98
N ARG A 103 -12.30 28.81 -7.78
CA ARG A 103 -13.42 28.87 -8.72
C ARG A 103 -14.27 30.06 -8.36
N GLU A 104 -13.95 31.20 -8.94
CA GLU A 104 -14.98 32.21 -9.24
C GLU A 104 -16.09 31.45 -9.97
N PHE A 105 -17.31 31.55 -9.44
CA PHE A 105 -18.51 31.03 -10.09
C PHE A 105 -18.75 31.87 -11.35
N VAL A 106 -17.98 31.63 -12.39
CA VAL A 106 -18.23 32.15 -13.71
C VAL A 106 -19.28 31.23 -14.33
N ALA A 107 -20.39 31.81 -14.78
CA ALA A 107 -21.41 31.08 -15.51
C ALA A 107 -20.81 30.56 -16.82
N ILE A 108 -20.45 29.30 -16.86
CA ILE A 108 -19.77 28.64 -17.97
C ILE A 108 -20.82 27.97 -18.86
N SER A 109 -20.67 28.12 -20.19
CA SER A 109 -21.52 27.42 -21.16
C SER A 109 -21.44 25.90 -21.01
N ALA A 110 -22.50 25.13 -21.37
CA ALA A 110 -22.54 23.68 -21.26
C ALA A 110 -21.33 23.02 -21.93
N LYS A 111 -20.85 23.55 -23.06
CA LYS A 111 -19.69 23.03 -23.80
C LYS A 111 -18.36 23.31 -23.09
N GLN A 112 -18.24 24.42 -22.38
CA GLN A 112 -17.09 24.70 -21.51
C GLN A 112 -17.09 23.80 -20.26
N LYS A 113 -18.29 23.50 -19.73
CA LYS A 113 -18.42 22.54 -18.61
C LYS A 113 -17.89 21.16 -18.96
N GLU A 114 -18.15 20.62 -20.16
CA GLU A 114 -17.60 19.33 -20.61
C GLU A 114 -16.08 19.35 -20.79
N LEU A 115 -15.54 20.44 -21.39
CA LEU A 115 -14.09 20.58 -21.57
C LEU A 115 -13.35 20.82 -20.24
N GLU A 116 -13.95 21.53 -19.33
CA GLU A 116 -13.40 21.75 -18.00
C GLU A 116 -13.58 20.51 -17.13
N GLN A 117 -14.66 19.74 -17.27
CA GLN A 117 -14.84 18.47 -16.61
C GLN A 117 -13.75 17.46 -17.03
N ALA A 118 -13.39 17.40 -18.32
CA ALA A 118 -12.30 16.59 -18.83
C ALA A 118 -10.93 17.03 -18.32
N LYS A 119 -10.72 18.35 -18.12
CA LYS A 119 -9.51 18.90 -17.49
C LYS A 119 -9.50 18.73 -15.96
N GLN A 120 -10.68 18.80 -15.32
CA GLN A 120 -10.87 18.54 -13.89
C GLN A 120 -10.59 17.11 -13.51
N ASP A 121 -10.93 16.17 -14.38
CA ASP A 121 -10.65 14.76 -14.19
C ASP A 121 -9.15 14.44 -14.08
N GLU A 122 -8.29 15.37 -14.49
CA GLU A 122 -6.84 15.15 -14.42
C GLU A 122 -6.23 15.48 -13.04
N PHE A 123 -6.70 16.54 -12.33
CA PHE A 123 -6.01 17.01 -11.10
C PHE A 123 -6.88 17.70 -10.04
N ASP A 124 -8.20 17.68 -10.15
CA ASP A 124 -9.03 18.36 -9.18
C ASP A 124 -9.27 17.50 -7.93
N GLY A 125 -8.60 17.83 -6.85
CA GLY A 125 -8.71 17.12 -5.58
C GLY A 125 -9.92 17.52 -4.74
N VAL A 126 -10.74 18.50 -5.17
CA VAL A 126 -11.84 18.97 -4.30
C VAL A 126 -12.99 19.61 -5.06
N THR A 127 -14.12 18.96 -5.05
CA THR A 127 -15.41 19.59 -5.24
C THR A 127 -16.25 19.38 -3.99
N GLY A 128 -16.49 20.42 -3.21
CA GLY A 128 -17.37 20.33 -2.04
C GLY A 128 -16.73 20.81 -0.72
N PRO A 129 -17.29 20.45 0.45
CA PRO A 129 -16.74 20.82 1.72
C PRO A 129 -15.29 20.35 1.83
N THR A 130 -14.46 21.15 2.46
CA THR A 130 -13.02 20.87 2.61
C THR A 130 -12.81 19.49 3.21
N PRO A 131 -12.17 18.55 2.51
CA PRO A 131 -11.90 17.23 3.05
C PRO A 131 -10.85 17.31 4.15
N VAL A 132 -10.99 16.45 5.15
CA VAL A 132 -10.02 16.27 6.22
C VAL A 132 -9.23 15.03 5.91
N TYR A 133 -7.98 15.19 5.46
CA TYR A 133 -7.06 14.08 5.20
C TYR A 133 -6.11 13.82 6.38
N GLY A 134 -6.24 14.59 7.43
CA GLY A 134 -5.57 14.50 8.70
C GLY A 134 -5.99 15.70 9.57
N ASP A 135 -6.07 15.52 10.86
CA ASP A 135 -6.55 16.55 11.78
C ASP A 135 -5.45 16.92 12.78
N ILE A 136 -4.97 18.17 12.69
CA ILE A 136 -3.97 18.72 13.59
C ILE A 136 -4.54 18.83 15.01
N ALA A 137 -5.85 19.05 15.17
CA ALA A 137 -6.48 19.10 16.48
C ALA A 137 -6.47 17.74 17.21
N LEU A 138 -6.38 16.64 16.45
CA LEU A 138 -6.18 15.29 16.96
C LEU A 138 -4.70 14.92 17.12
N GLY A 139 -3.78 15.87 16.92
CA GLY A 139 -2.34 15.65 17.07
C GLY A 139 -1.66 15.05 15.83
N HIS A 140 -2.32 14.96 14.68
CA HIS A 140 -1.71 14.44 13.46
C HIS A 140 -0.63 15.38 12.94
N THR A 141 0.61 14.92 12.97
CA THR A 141 1.75 15.64 12.40
C THR A 141 1.89 15.35 10.89
N GLU A 142 2.83 16.02 10.25
CA GLU A 142 3.14 15.79 8.83
C GLU A 142 3.61 14.36 8.53
N ASN A 143 4.09 13.61 9.53
CA ASN A 143 4.57 12.23 9.41
C ASN A 143 3.46 11.17 9.63
N PHE A 144 2.25 11.57 9.91
CA PHE A 144 1.13 10.64 9.95
C PHE A 144 0.78 10.19 8.52
N PRO A 145 0.18 9.00 8.34
CA PRO A 145 -0.35 8.61 7.05
C PRO A 145 -1.47 9.56 6.63
N ALA A 146 -1.53 9.89 5.36
CA ALA A 146 -2.70 10.55 4.78
C ALA A 146 -3.87 9.58 4.78
N MET A 147 -5.06 10.06 5.12
CA MET A 147 -6.26 9.26 5.30
C MET A 147 -7.49 9.85 4.61
N ALA A 148 -8.59 9.11 4.62
CA ALA A 148 -9.91 9.56 4.14
C ALA A 148 -10.01 9.93 2.66
N MET A 149 -9.02 9.59 1.82
CA MET A 149 -9.13 9.79 0.38
C MET A 149 -9.84 8.63 -0.31
N SER A 150 -10.58 8.93 -1.37
CA SER A 150 -11.09 7.90 -2.26
C SER A 150 -9.96 7.24 -3.07
N TRP A 151 -10.23 6.06 -3.62
CA TRP A 151 -9.32 5.40 -4.55
C TRP A 151 -8.95 6.29 -5.74
N ARG A 152 -9.94 6.98 -6.32
CA ARG A 152 -9.73 7.93 -7.42
C ARG A 152 -8.72 9.02 -7.05
N ASN A 153 -8.86 9.59 -5.86
CA ASN A 153 -7.97 10.65 -5.40
C ASN A 153 -6.55 10.14 -5.16
N ALA A 154 -6.39 8.93 -4.63
CA ALA A 154 -5.08 8.27 -4.51
C ALA A 154 -4.41 8.05 -5.89
N VAL A 155 -5.18 7.64 -6.90
CA VAL A 155 -4.66 7.51 -8.29
C VAL A 155 -4.23 8.85 -8.86
N LEU A 156 -5.01 9.91 -8.66
CA LEU A 156 -4.66 11.25 -9.14
C LEU A 156 -3.44 11.83 -8.43
N PHE A 157 -3.29 11.56 -7.14
CA PHE A 157 -2.06 11.88 -6.42
C PHE A 157 -0.84 11.21 -7.07
N CYS A 158 -0.91 9.91 -7.38
CA CYS A 158 0.18 9.21 -8.07
C CYS A 158 0.52 9.85 -9.43
N LYS A 159 -0.48 10.26 -10.21
CA LYS A 159 -0.29 10.98 -11.48
C LYS A 159 0.39 12.33 -11.26
N TRP A 160 -0.01 13.06 -10.22
CA TRP A 160 0.60 14.34 -9.87
C TRP A 160 2.09 14.18 -9.49
N VAL A 161 2.43 13.19 -8.65
CA VAL A 161 3.83 12.86 -8.33
C VAL A 161 4.60 12.47 -9.59
N SER A 162 3.99 11.67 -10.48
CA SER A 162 4.61 11.25 -11.74
C SER A 162 4.98 12.46 -12.61
N LYS A 163 4.07 13.39 -12.79
CA LYS A 163 4.30 14.64 -13.56
C LYS A 163 5.43 15.48 -12.96
N ARG A 164 5.51 15.53 -11.63
CA ARG A 164 6.53 16.31 -10.91
C ARG A 164 7.93 15.70 -10.95
N THR A 165 8.01 14.38 -11.01
CA THR A 165 9.28 13.66 -10.90
C THR A 165 9.79 13.10 -12.22
N GLY A 166 8.95 13.04 -13.26
CA GLY A 166 9.28 12.40 -14.54
C GLY A 166 9.33 10.86 -14.46
N LYS A 167 8.87 10.26 -13.34
CA LYS A 167 8.79 8.81 -13.13
C LYS A 167 7.33 8.35 -13.16
N THR A 168 7.08 7.05 -13.32
CA THR A 168 5.72 6.51 -13.37
C THR A 168 5.33 5.96 -12.00
N TYR A 169 4.66 6.79 -11.19
CA TYR A 169 4.05 6.39 -9.93
C TYR A 169 2.61 5.95 -10.13
N ARG A 170 2.19 4.96 -9.35
CA ARG A 170 0.86 4.37 -9.38
C ARG A 170 0.54 3.70 -8.04
N LEU A 171 -0.69 3.28 -7.84
CA LEU A 171 -0.98 2.32 -6.78
C LEU A 171 -0.31 0.96 -7.11
N PRO A 172 0.15 0.20 -6.12
CA PRO A 172 0.56 -1.19 -6.33
C PRO A 172 -0.66 -2.00 -6.78
N THR A 173 -0.46 -3.05 -7.57
CA THR A 173 -1.50 -4.06 -7.76
C THR A 173 -1.69 -4.86 -6.48
N GLU A 174 -2.84 -5.51 -6.33
CA GLU A 174 -3.11 -6.36 -5.16
C GLU A 174 -2.03 -7.44 -4.99
N ALA A 175 -1.57 -8.03 -6.10
CA ALA A 175 -0.51 -9.02 -6.09
C ALA A 175 0.85 -8.45 -5.70
N GLU A 176 1.20 -7.25 -6.17
CA GLU A 176 2.44 -6.56 -5.77
C GLU A 176 2.42 -6.24 -4.28
N TRP A 177 1.28 -5.78 -3.77
CA TRP A 177 1.12 -5.45 -2.36
C TRP A 177 1.31 -6.70 -1.48
N GLU A 178 0.62 -7.82 -1.80
CA GLU A 178 0.73 -9.05 -1.02
C GLU A 178 2.14 -9.65 -1.09
N TYR A 179 2.77 -9.65 -2.27
CA TYR A 179 4.15 -10.08 -2.45
C TYR A 179 5.11 -9.26 -1.57
N ALA A 180 4.93 -7.96 -1.54
CA ALA A 180 5.73 -7.03 -0.73
C ALA A 180 5.48 -7.23 0.78
N CYS A 181 4.22 -7.45 1.20
CA CYS A 181 3.87 -7.77 2.59
C CYS A 181 4.54 -9.05 3.06
N ARG A 182 4.49 -10.12 2.26
CA ARG A 182 5.12 -11.42 2.55
C ARG A 182 6.64 -11.34 2.58
N ALA A 183 7.25 -10.47 1.81
CA ALA A 183 8.70 -10.26 1.76
C ALA A 183 9.53 -11.56 1.69
N GLY A 184 9.09 -12.50 0.84
CA GLY A 184 9.72 -13.80 0.63
C GLY A 184 9.34 -14.88 1.64
N SER A 185 8.37 -14.62 2.49
CA SER A 185 7.84 -15.57 3.48
C SER A 185 6.48 -16.13 3.03
N ASN A 186 6.18 -17.36 3.49
CA ASN A 186 4.85 -17.98 3.36
C ASN A 186 4.03 -17.89 4.66
N GLN A 187 4.52 -17.14 5.65
CA GLN A 187 3.84 -16.97 6.93
C GLN A 187 2.65 -16.00 6.80
N SER A 188 1.65 -16.12 7.69
CA SER A 188 0.42 -15.33 7.62
C SER A 188 0.66 -13.83 7.85
N PHE A 189 1.58 -13.47 8.75
CA PHE A 189 1.91 -12.11 9.14
C PHE A 189 3.31 -11.71 8.63
N GLY A 190 3.52 -11.78 7.32
CA GLY A 190 4.81 -11.49 6.71
C GLY A 190 5.89 -12.49 7.12
N ASN A 191 6.74 -12.15 8.07
CA ASN A 191 7.85 -13.00 8.50
C ASN A 191 7.53 -13.94 9.68
N THR A 192 6.28 -14.02 10.12
CA THR A 192 5.84 -14.86 11.25
C THR A 192 4.41 -15.35 11.07
N SER A 193 4.08 -16.48 11.71
CA SER A 193 2.70 -16.91 11.96
C SER A 193 2.36 -16.82 13.46
N ASP A 194 3.27 -16.33 14.31
CA ASP A 194 3.00 -16.11 15.73
C ASP A 194 2.25 -14.78 15.94
N PRO A 195 0.98 -14.80 16.37
CA PRO A 195 0.19 -13.60 16.63
C PRO A 195 0.85 -12.63 17.61
N LYS A 196 1.59 -13.13 18.59
CA LYS A 196 2.25 -12.30 19.61
C LYS A 196 3.34 -11.40 19.05
N LEU A 197 3.88 -11.71 17.87
CA LEU A 197 4.90 -10.90 17.22
C LEU A 197 4.32 -9.80 16.35
N VAL A 198 3.02 -9.83 16.04
CA VAL A 198 2.34 -8.81 15.21
C VAL A 198 2.43 -7.43 15.85
N THR A 199 2.33 -7.32 17.18
CA THR A 199 2.46 -6.06 17.92
C THR A 199 3.76 -5.32 17.68
N LYS A 200 4.82 -6.02 17.23
CA LYS A 200 6.11 -5.42 16.89
C LYS A 200 6.16 -4.84 15.48
N MET A 201 5.21 -5.21 14.62
CA MET A 201 5.20 -4.91 13.19
C MET A 201 4.00 -4.11 12.75
N ALA A 202 2.93 -4.07 13.55
CA ALA A 202 1.65 -3.44 13.21
C ALA A 202 1.10 -2.59 14.34
N TRP A 203 0.40 -1.53 13.97
CA TRP A 203 -0.52 -0.79 14.81
C TRP A 203 -1.94 -1.27 14.49
N TYR A 204 -2.59 -1.97 15.42
CA TYR A 204 -3.93 -2.56 15.24
C TYR A 204 -4.70 -2.51 16.57
N VAL A 205 -5.90 -3.00 16.64
CA VAL A 205 -6.82 -2.81 17.78
C VAL A 205 -6.20 -3.13 19.14
N ASP A 206 -5.28 -4.10 19.25
CA ASP A 206 -4.72 -4.50 20.54
C ASP A 206 -3.62 -3.57 21.08
N ASN A 207 -3.11 -2.63 20.27
CA ASN A 207 -1.95 -1.84 20.66
C ASN A 207 -1.91 -0.40 20.11
N SER A 208 -2.93 0.03 19.38
CA SER A 208 -3.01 1.36 18.76
C SER A 208 -3.70 2.40 19.66
N ASP A 209 -4.37 1.96 20.73
CA ASP A 209 -5.27 2.80 21.54
C ASP A 209 -6.43 3.39 20.70
N GLY A 210 -6.76 2.75 19.56
CA GLY A 210 -7.81 3.19 18.64
C GLY A 210 -7.47 4.43 17.82
N ILE A 211 -6.19 4.80 17.73
CA ILE A 211 -5.72 5.98 16.99
C ILE A 211 -4.66 5.63 15.97
N LEU A 212 -4.48 6.52 14.99
CA LEU A 212 -3.37 6.50 14.05
C LEU A 212 -2.03 6.81 14.73
N HIS A 213 -0.96 6.31 14.14
CA HIS A 213 0.41 6.57 14.56
C HIS A 213 1.25 7.10 13.40
N GLU A 214 2.37 7.76 13.72
CA GLU A 214 3.34 8.16 12.72
C GLU A 214 3.87 6.94 11.95
N ILE A 215 4.14 7.14 10.66
CA ILE A 215 4.66 6.10 9.78
C ILE A 215 6.03 5.59 10.26
N GLY A 216 6.33 4.33 9.99
CA GLY A 216 7.67 3.76 10.20
C GLY A 216 8.07 3.56 11.66
N THR A 217 7.14 3.63 12.61
CA THR A 217 7.44 3.50 14.04
C THR A 217 7.48 2.05 14.53
N LYS A 218 6.99 1.11 13.75
CA LYS A 218 7.08 -0.34 13.98
C LYS A 218 8.24 -0.95 13.19
N ARG A 219 8.47 -2.24 13.40
CA ARG A 219 9.53 -2.97 12.71
C ARG A 219 9.21 -3.22 11.25
N ALA A 220 10.13 -2.90 10.35
CA ALA A 220 10.02 -3.23 8.93
C ALA A 220 10.06 -4.74 8.67
N ASN A 221 9.45 -5.17 7.57
CA ASN A 221 9.58 -6.53 7.06
C ASN A 221 10.95 -6.77 6.38
N ALA A 222 11.17 -7.97 5.83
CA ALA A 222 12.46 -8.35 5.22
C ALA A 222 12.82 -7.57 3.94
N TYR A 223 11.87 -6.85 3.35
CA TYR A 223 12.11 -5.94 2.22
C TYR A 223 12.30 -4.48 2.67
N GLY A 224 12.32 -4.21 3.98
CA GLY A 224 12.47 -2.85 4.51
C GLY A 224 11.20 -2.01 4.40
N LEU A 225 10.04 -2.66 4.33
CA LEU A 225 8.74 -2.01 4.27
C LEU A 225 8.11 -1.95 5.66
N TYR A 226 7.68 -0.78 6.05
CA TYR A 226 7.00 -0.49 7.31
C TYR A 226 5.49 -0.48 7.10
N ASP A 227 4.75 -0.71 8.16
CA ASP A 227 3.30 -0.54 8.23
C ASP A 227 2.53 -1.25 7.08
N MET A 228 3.07 -2.42 6.63
CA MET A 228 2.37 -3.29 5.68
C MET A 228 1.14 -3.95 6.30
N MET A 229 1.01 -3.84 7.61
CA MET A 229 -0.11 -4.33 8.42
C MET A 229 -0.45 -3.25 9.44
N GLY A 230 -1.74 -2.93 9.57
CA GLY A 230 -2.24 -1.93 10.52
C GLY A 230 -1.99 -0.50 10.09
N ASN A 231 -2.08 0.42 11.02
CA ASN A 231 -2.09 1.87 10.87
C ASN A 231 -3.23 2.34 9.96
N VAL A 232 -3.05 2.38 8.63
CA VAL A 232 -4.16 2.56 7.67
C VAL A 232 -4.22 1.42 6.66
N ARG A 233 -5.42 1.03 6.27
CA ARG A 233 -5.63 0.18 5.09
C ARG A 233 -5.13 0.90 3.86
N GLU A 234 -4.65 0.15 2.89
CA GLU A 234 -4.06 0.74 1.71
C GLU A 234 -4.84 0.39 0.45
N TRP A 235 -5.24 1.44 -0.28
CA TRP A 235 -5.77 1.25 -1.62
C TRP A 235 -4.74 0.56 -2.52
N VAL A 236 -5.21 -0.45 -3.24
CA VAL A 236 -4.46 -1.05 -4.36
C VAL A 236 -5.19 -0.79 -5.68
N TYR A 237 -4.54 -1.07 -6.79
CA TYR A 237 -5.07 -0.76 -8.12
C TYR A 237 -6.33 -1.54 -8.48
N ASP A 238 -6.42 -2.78 -8.04
CA ASP A 238 -7.35 -3.79 -8.52
C ASP A 238 -8.80 -3.52 -8.11
N PHE A 239 -9.73 -3.86 -9.01
CA PHE A 239 -11.12 -4.00 -8.62
C PHE A 239 -11.30 -5.24 -7.76
N TYR A 240 -12.17 -5.14 -6.77
CA TYR A 240 -12.53 -6.27 -5.93
C TYR A 240 -13.49 -7.23 -6.65
N SER A 241 -13.22 -8.52 -6.49
CA SER A 241 -14.13 -9.61 -6.85
C SER A 241 -14.02 -10.72 -5.80
N PRO A 242 -15.13 -11.18 -5.20
CA PRO A 242 -15.11 -12.27 -4.25
C PRO A 242 -14.69 -13.61 -4.88
N THR A 243 -14.69 -13.69 -6.20
CA THR A 243 -14.31 -14.87 -6.95
C THR A 243 -13.09 -14.63 -7.83
N GLY A 244 -12.36 -13.56 -7.59
CA GLY A 244 -11.24 -13.12 -8.44
C GLY A 244 -10.12 -14.13 -8.60
N TYR A 245 -9.99 -15.06 -7.66
CA TYR A 245 -8.97 -16.12 -7.68
C TYR A 245 -9.50 -17.46 -8.23
N LYS A 246 -10.81 -17.61 -8.48
CA LYS A 246 -11.37 -18.85 -9.02
C LYS A 246 -10.77 -19.20 -10.37
N GLY A 247 -10.50 -20.51 -10.57
CA GLY A 247 -9.90 -21.03 -11.80
C GLY A 247 -8.39 -20.78 -11.95
N ARG A 248 -7.75 -20.14 -10.97
CA ARG A 248 -6.30 -19.99 -10.95
C ARG A 248 -5.62 -21.24 -10.38
N SER A 249 -4.35 -21.44 -10.72
CA SER A 249 -3.61 -22.67 -10.47
C SER A 249 -2.38 -22.43 -9.59
N LEU A 250 -2.00 -23.45 -8.82
CA LEU A 250 -0.72 -23.48 -8.11
C LEU A 250 0.47 -23.77 -9.06
N THR A 251 0.22 -24.39 -10.20
CA THR A 251 1.27 -24.86 -11.12
C THR A 251 1.48 -23.96 -12.34
N VAL A 252 0.45 -23.17 -12.70
CA VAL A 252 0.53 -22.26 -13.85
C VAL A 252 0.54 -20.82 -13.31
N PRO A 253 1.69 -20.13 -13.34
CA PRO A 253 1.81 -18.78 -12.83
C PRO A 253 0.98 -17.78 -13.64
N VAL A 254 0.30 -16.86 -12.95
CA VAL A 254 -0.28 -15.67 -13.55
C VAL A 254 0.75 -14.54 -13.47
N SER A 255 1.13 -13.97 -14.61
CA SER A 255 2.15 -12.92 -14.66
C SER A 255 1.53 -11.54 -14.51
N ASN A 256 2.07 -10.75 -13.58
CA ASN A 256 1.71 -9.36 -13.30
C ASN A 256 0.19 -9.09 -13.31
N PRO A 257 -0.62 -9.82 -12.51
CA PRO A 257 -2.06 -9.65 -12.52
C PRO A 257 -2.46 -8.25 -12.02
N THR A 258 -3.53 -7.71 -12.60
CA THR A 258 -4.11 -6.40 -12.25
C THR A 258 -5.57 -6.52 -11.82
N GLY A 259 -6.00 -7.70 -11.41
CA GLY A 259 -7.38 -7.98 -11.03
C GLY A 259 -8.36 -8.01 -12.21
N PRO A 260 -9.66 -7.95 -11.91
CA PRO A 260 -10.70 -7.85 -12.93
C PRO A 260 -10.59 -6.54 -13.74
N LYS A 261 -10.88 -6.60 -15.04
CA LYS A 261 -10.86 -5.40 -15.91
C LYS A 261 -11.94 -4.38 -15.56
N GLN A 262 -13.00 -4.82 -14.89
CA GLN A 262 -14.13 -3.99 -14.49
C GLN A 262 -14.62 -4.43 -13.12
N GLY A 263 -15.14 -3.47 -12.34
CA GLY A 263 -15.69 -3.71 -11.02
C GLY A 263 -16.43 -2.48 -10.51
N LYS A 264 -17.07 -2.62 -9.36
CA LYS A 264 -17.83 -1.53 -8.71
C LYS A 264 -17.01 -0.85 -7.61
N VAL A 265 -16.12 -1.60 -6.98
CA VAL A 265 -15.33 -1.16 -5.83
C VAL A 265 -13.90 -1.69 -5.95
N HIS A 266 -12.97 -1.02 -5.31
CA HIS A 266 -11.55 -1.39 -5.32
C HIS A 266 -11.17 -2.12 -4.04
N VAL A 267 -10.08 -2.89 -4.14
CA VAL A 267 -9.49 -3.62 -3.01
C VAL A 267 -8.71 -2.64 -2.13
N ALA A 268 -8.79 -2.87 -0.82
CA ALA A 268 -7.89 -2.32 0.18
C ALA A 268 -7.24 -3.48 0.95
N ARG A 269 -6.02 -3.25 1.44
CA ARG A 269 -5.20 -4.30 2.06
C ARG A 269 -4.58 -3.80 3.38
N GLY A 270 -4.15 -4.74 4.22
CA GLY A 270 -3.30 -4.48 5.38
C GLY A 270 -4.02 -4.34 6.71
N GLY A 271 -5.33 -4.16 6.72
CA GLY A 271 -6.03 -3.75 7.94
C GLY A 271 -5.61 -2.34 8.40
N ASP A 272 -6.11 -1.88 9.51
CA ASP A 272 -5.87 -0.54 10.07
C ASP A 272 -5.71 -0.57 11.59
N HIS A 273 -5.51 0.59 12.19
CA HIS A 273 -5.33 0.77 13.64
C HIS A 273 -6.50 0.24 14.49
N SER A 274 -7.70 0.10 13.94
CA SER A 274 -8.89 -0.42 14.62
C SER A 274 -9.25 -1.85 14.23
N SER A 275 -8.51 -2.43 13.27
CA SER A 275 -8.78 -3.77 12.75
C SER A 275 -8.37 -4.88 13.72
N PRO A 276 -9.11 -5.99 13.76
CA PRO A 276 -8.72 -7.18 14.51
C PRO A 276 -7.54 -7.93 13.86
N LEU A 277 -6.95 -8.85 14.60
CA LEU A 277 -5.77 -9.61 14.21
C LEU A 277 -5.92 -10.37 12.88
N ASP A 278 -7.11 -10.90 12.58
CA ASP A 278 -7.36 -11.64 11.34
C ASP A 278 -7.20 -10.78 10.08
N GLU A 279 -7.37 -9.47 10.20
CA GLU A 279 -7.14 -8.52 9.10
C GLU A 279 -5.67 -8.14 8.91
N MET A 280 -4.80 -8.44 9.88
CA MET A 280 -3.35 -8.20 9.77
C MET A 280 -2.63 -9.23 8.88
N ARG A 281 -3.32 -10.28 8.41
CA ARG A 281 -2.69 -11.29 7.54
C ARG A 281 -2.39 -10.72 6.16
N CYS A 282 -1.24 -11.06 5.59
CA CYS A 282 -0.86 -10.59 4.25
C CYS A 282 -1.87 -11.01 3.16
N SER A 283 -2.62 -12.10 3.37
CA SER A 283 -3.66 -12.58 2.47
C SER A 283 -5.03 -11.92 2.68
N SER A 284 -5.24 -11.24 3.82
CA SER A 284 -6.53 -10.62 4.13
C SER A 284 -6.91 -9.55 3.11
N ARG A 285 -8.17 -9.57 2.70
CA ARG A 285 -8.72 -8.68 1.68
C ARG A 285 -9.86 -7.86 2.24
N THR A 286 -9.89 -6.60 1.90
CA THR A 286 -10.98 -5.66 2.21
C THR A 286 -11.33 -4.88 0.95
N PHE A 287 -12.47 -4.26 0.91
CA PHE A 287 -12.93 -3.47 -0.23
C PHE A 287 -13.82 -2.33 0.24
N GLN A 288 -13.98 -1.31 -0.61
CA GLN A 288 -14.86 -0.19 -0.32
C GLN A 288 -16.31 -0.65 -0.16
N GLU A 289 -16.83 -0.51 1.05
CA GLU A 289 -18.23 -0.76 1.37
C GLU A 289 -19.07 0.51 1.23
N ARG A 290 -20.38 0.36 1.08
CA ARG A 290 -21.30 1.50 0.90
C ARG A 290 -21.28 2.46 2.10
N TRP A 291 -21.09 1.95 3.30
CA TRP A 291 -21.09 2.75 4.52
C TRP A 291 -19.87 3.67 4.62
N TRP A 292 -18.78 3.42 3.89
CA TRP A 292 -17.62 4.31 3.86
C TRP A 292 -17.95 5.72 3.34
N GLN A 293 -19.06 5.86 2.61
CA GLN A 293 -19.55 7.16 2.14
C GLN A 293 -20.76 7.68 2.96
N SER A 294 -21.14 7.02 4.05
CA SER A 294 -22.33 7.40 4.82
C SER A 294 -22.21 8.78 5.44
N GLY A 295 -21.01 9.17 5.87
CA GLY A 295 -20.73 10.48 6.46
C GLY A 295 -20.70 11.63 5.46
N ASP A 296 -20.73 11.38 4.15
CA ASP A 296 -20.73 12.44 3.14
C ASP A 296 -22.14 13.05 2.99
N PRO A 297 -22.31 14.36 3.26
CA PRO A 297 -23.61 15.02 3.13
C PRO A 297 -24.01 15.32 1.68
N GLN A 298 -23.09 15.14 0.71
CA GLN A 298 -23.35 15.51 -0.68
C GLN A 298 -24.22 14.49 -1.42
N LEU A 299 -24.98 14.97 -2.41
CA LEU A 299 -25.72 14.15 -3.37
C LEU A 299 -25.50 14.72 -4.78
N PRO A 300 -24.82 14.00 -5.70
CA PRO A 300 -24.20 12.69 -5.49
C PRO A 300 -23.03 12.74 -4.49
N LYS A 301 -22.69 11.58 -3.92
CA LYS A 301 -21.57 11.44 -2.98
C LYS A 301 -20.25 11.86 -3.64
N SER A 302 -19.32 12.39 -2.84
CA SER A 302 -18.01 12.80 -3.30
C SER A 302 -17.25 11.65 -3.96
N VAL A 303 -16.59 11.93 -5.06
CA VAL A 303 -15.66 10.99 -5.72
C VAL A 303 -14.22 11.17 -5.22
N TRP A 304 -13.98 12.15 -4.34
CA TRP A 304 -12.64 12.58 -3.92
C TRP A 304 -12.25 12.10 -2.53
N TRP A 305 -13.18 12.01 -1.61
CA TRP A 305 -12.90 11.72 -0.22
C TRP A 305 -13.99 10.83 0.40
N LEU A 306 -13.63 10.20 1.49
CA LEU A 306 -14.48 9.34 2.29
C LEU A 306 -14.55 9.95 3.70
N PRO A 307 -15.57 10.77 3.99
CA PRO A 307 -15.68 11.48 5.26
C PRO A 307 -15.68 10.49 6.43
N THR A 308 -14.97 10.82 7.49
CA THR A 308 -14.87 10.00 8.70
C THR A 308 -14.14 8.66 8.54
N MET A 309 -13.51 8.40 7.39
CA MET A 309 -12.74 7.17 7.15
C MET A 309 -11.26 7.39 7.46
N ASP A 310 -10.92 7.54 8.72
CA ASP A 310 -9.55 7.73 9.21
C ASP A 310 -8.66 6.48 9.10
N PHE A 311 -9.22 5.39 8.65
CA PHE A 311 -8.56 4.10 8.53
C PHE A 311 -8.10 3.76 7.10
N ILE A 312 -8.31 4.62 6.09
CA ILE A 312 -7.97 4.32 4.70
C ILE A 312 -6.96 5.31 4.12
N GLY A 313 -5.84 4.81 3.67
CA GLY A 313 -4.75 5.51 3.02
C GLY A 313 -4.24 4.75 1.81
N PHE A 314 -2.97 4.92 1.47
CA PHE A 314 -2.31 4.18 0.40
C PHE A 314 -0.80 4.40 0.44
N ARG A 315 -0.05 3.52 -0.23
CA ARG A 315 1.35 3.76 -0.61
C ARG A 315 1.54 3.74 -2.12
N MET A 316 2.61 4.38 -2.62
CA MET A 316 2.90 4.40 -4.04
C MET A 316 3.84 3.26 -4.44
N ALA A 317 3.56 2.65 -5.59
CA ALA A 317 4.54 1.91 -6.37
C ALA A 317 5.11 2.81 -7.48
N CYS A 318 6.34 2.51 -7.91
CA CYS A 318 6.94 3.17 -9.06
C CYS A 318 7.44 2.10 -10.03
N SER A 319 7.03 2.23 -11.28
CA SER A 319 7.46 1.31 -12.34
C SER A 319 8.94 1.50 -12.64
N ILE A 320 9.65 0.41 -12.90
CA ILE A 320 10.98 0.49 -13.50
C ILE A 320 10.75 0.93 -14.93
N ASN A 321 11.09 2.17 -15.25
CA ASN A 321 11.04 2.61 -16.64
C ASN A 321 12.04 1.74 -17.43
N PRO A 322 11.62 0.97 -18.45
CA PRO A 322 12.54 0.55 -19.46
C PRO A 322 13.15 1.85 -19.99
N ALA A 323 14.49 1.90 -20.03
CA ALA A 323 15.22 3.07 -20.50
C ALA A 323 14.50 3.64 -21.71
N THR A 324 14.08 4.91 -21.64
CA THR A 324 13.61 5.64 -22.82
C THR A 324 14.73 5.47 -23.86
N PRO A 325 14.49 4.90 -25.03
CA PRO A 325 15.52 4.86 -26.07
C PRO A 325 15.95 6.31 -26.29
N LYS A 326 17.27 6.54 -26.23
CA LYS A 326 17.88 7.84 -26.54
C LYS A 326 17.56 8.27 -27.95
#